data_bc60af063c7d0d43a7f4c754a02445ed
#
_entry.id   bc60af063c7d0d43a7f4c754a02445ed
#
_cell.length_a   1.000
_cell.length_b   1.000
_cell.length_c   1.000
_cell.angle_alpha   90.00
_cell.angle_beta   90.00
_cell.angle_gamma   90.00
#
_symmetry.space_group_name_H-M   'P 1'
#
loop_
_entity.id
_entity.type
_entity.pdbx_description
1 polymer ?
#
loop_
_entity_poly.entity_id
_entity_poly.type
_entity_poly.pdbx_seq_one_letter_code
_entity_poly.pdbx_strand_id
1 'polypeptide(L)'
;SNILNIQKCLKIKGNDALSFVDSLISNNLDNEELKPSYLLRPDGKINHWFFTHIKNKEVSIYQESNELEKILDSLMQYAIRVECDFLIEKVNQSLIGKIGNSEIKIVDKILDDAVSWEVYEIINEIPSRKIINEGLLPNETKWLDDFVDFEKGCFLGQEQASRIKYRGNPRRVLITNENGLQEMSKI
;
A
#
# COMPACT_ATOMS: atom_id res chain seq x y z
N SER A 1 -9.46 -13.67 -11.29
CA SER A 1 -9.85 -13.65 -9.89
C SER A 1 -9.15 -12.52 -9.14
N ASN A 2 -9.69 -12.13 -7.99
CA ASN A 2 -9.10 -11.14 -7.11
C ASN A 2 -8.56 -11.82 -5.84
N ILE A 3 -7.75 -12.84 -6.04
CA ILE A 3 -7.14 -13.62 -4.96
C ILE A 3 -5.63 -13.53 -5.08
N LEU A 4 -4.99 -13.15 -3.98
CA LEU A 4 -3.53 -13.11 -3.85
C LEU A 4 -3.09 -14.11 -2.79
N ASN A 5 -2.22 -15.03 -3.14
CA ASN A 5 -1.58 -15.89 -2.16
C ASN A 5 -0.39 -15.19 -1.51
N ILE A 6 -0.33 -15.25 -0.19
CA ILE A 6 0.66 -14.60 0.63
C ILE A 6 1.52 -15.66 1.30
N GLN A 7 2.81 -15.69 0.96
CA GLN A 7 3.78 -16.62 1.52
C GLN A 7 4.70 -15.97 2.54
N LYS A 8 4.81 -14.65 2.52
CA LYS A 8 5.58 -13.86 3.49
C LYS A 8 4.85 -12.57 3.78
N CYS A 9 4.97 -12.07 4.99
CA CYS A 9 4.52 -10.73 5.34
C CYS A 9 5.54 -10.04 6.23
N LEU A 10 5.54 -8.71 6.20
CA LEU A 10 6.35 -7.89 7.10
C LEU A 10 5.51 -7.61 8.34
N LYS A 11 6.02 -8.03 9.50
CA LYS A 11 5.38 -7.75 10.79
C LYS A 11 6.17 -6.73 11.58
N ILE A 12 5.45 -5.81 12.19
CA ILE A 12 6.01 -4.78 13.04
C ILE A 12 5.33 -4.91 14.40
N LYS A 13 6.14 -5.22 15.42
CA LYS A 13 5.70 -5.54 16.77
C LYS A 13 6.38 -4.62 17.76
N GLY A 14 5.78 -4.44 18.92
CA GLY A 14 6.35 -3.67 20.02
C GLY A 14 5.49 -2.47 20.40
N ASN A 15 5.91 -1.79 21.46
CA ASN A 15 5.11 -0.72 22.05
C ASN A 15 4.83 0.44 21.11
N ASP A 16 5.76 0.73 20.21
CA ASP A 16 5.65 1.85 19.28
C ASP A 16 5.21 1.42 17.87
N ALA A 17 4.92 0.14 17.64
CA ALA A 17 4.64 -0.37 16.30
C ALA A 17 3.51 0.37 15.60
N LEU A 18 2.37 0.48 16.26
CA LEU A 18 1.18 1.11 15.68
C LEU A 18 1.41 2.59 15.40
N SER A 19 1.91 3.34 16.38
CA SER A 19 2.16 4.79 16.22
C SER A 19 3.24 5.07 15.19
N PHE A 20 4.27 4.25 15.14
CA PHE A 20 5.35 4.40 14.18
C PHE A 20 4.86 4.22 12.74
N VAL A 21 4.17 3.11 12.45
CA VAL A 21 3.64 2.84 11.12
C VAL A 21 2.60 3.90 10.73
N ASP A 22 1.70 4.26 11.65
CA ASP A 22 0.68 5.28 11.40
C ASP A 22 1.28 6.64 11.02
N SER A 23 2.43 6.99 11.59
CA SER A 23 3.13 8.25 11.27
C SER A 23 3.77 8.27 9.87
N LEU A 24 3.89 7.14 9.21
CA LEU A 24 4.58 7.02 7.93
C LEU A 24 3.66 6.73 6.75
N ILE A 25 2.62 5.90 6.93
CA ILE A 25 1.78 5.46 5.83
C ILE A 25 0.61 6.40 5.58
N SER A 26 0.07 6.37 4.37
CA SER A 26 -0.97 7.31 3.94
C SER A 26 -2.38 6.99 4.44
N ASN A 27 -2.68 5.73 4.73
CA ASN A 27 -3.99 5.35 5.23
C ASN A 27 -3.99 5.22 6.75
N ASN A 28 -5.18 5.20 7.34
CA ASN A 28 -5.30 5.08 8.79
C ASN A 28 -5.17 3.61 9.25
N LEU A 29 -4.86 3.46 10.53
CA LEU A 29 -4.77 2.19 11.24
C LEU A 29 -5.78 2.16 12.40
N ASP A 30 -6.99 2.66 12.16
CA ASP A 30 -7.99 2.89 13.21
C ASP A 30 -8.70 1.62 13.66
N ASN A 31 -8.71 0.59 12.82
CA ASN A 31 -9.40 -0.66 13.11
C ASN A 31 -8.67 -1.85 12.50
N GLU A 32 -9.20 -3.06 12.74
CA GLU A 32 -8.60 -4.31 12.26
C GLU A 32 -8.96 -4.68 10.82
N GLU A 33 -9.56 -3.77 10.05
CA GLU A 33 -9.84 -4.01 8.64
C GLU A 33 -8.55 -4.06 7.82
N LEU A 34 -8.53 -4.93 6.83
CA LEU A 34 -7.47 -4.95 5.84
C LEU A 34 -7.62 -3.73 4.93
N LYS A 35 -6.60 -2.90 4.85
CA LYS A 35 -6.64 -1.65 4.10
C LYS A 35 -5.49 -1.51 3.14
N PRO A 36 -5.74 -0.99 1.92
CA PRO A 36 -4.65 -0.57 1.05
C PRO A 36 -4.05 0.74 1.54
N SER A 37 -2.77 0.94 1.31
CA SER A 37 -2.08 2.16 1.69
C SER A 37 -0.90 2.43 0.79
N TYR A 38 -0.42 3.66 0.80
CA TYR A 38 0.85 4.05 0.22
C TYR A 38 1.85 4.38 1.32
N LEU A 39 3.12 4.11 1.04
CA LEU A 39 4.23 4.79 1.65
C LEU A 39 4.71 5.81 0.63
N LEU A 40 4.61 7.09 0.96
CA LEU A 40 5.02 8.18 0.08
C LEU A 40 6.49 8.54 0.32
N ARG A 41 7.09 9.21 -0.66
CA ARG A 41 8.36 9.88 -0.49
C ARG A 41 8.12 11.28 0.10
N PRO A 42 9.15 11.94 0.62
CA PRO A 42 9.00 13.32 1.12
C PRO A 42 8.44 14.31 0.10
N ASP A 43 8.67 14.07 -1.20
CA ASP A 43 8.13 14.88 -2.29
C ASP A 43 6.65 14.57 -2.63
N GLY A 44 6.02 13.65 -1.90
CA GLY A 44 4.63 13.26 -2.09
C GLY A 44 4.39 12.19 -3.14
N LYS A 45 5.42 11.78 -3.88
CA LYS A 45 5.30 10.70 -4.85
C LYS A 45 5.20 9.35 -4.16
N ILE A 46 4.51 8.39 -4.80
CA ILE A 46 4.37 7.04 -4.28
C ILE A 46 5.73 6.33 -4.32
N ASN A 47 6.12 5.74 -3.19
CA ASN A 47 7.29 4.87 -3.09
C ASN A 47 6.87 3.40 -3.13
N HIS A 48 5.86 3.02 -2.35
CA HIS A 48 5.31 1.67 -2.28
C HIS A 48 3.80 1.72 -2.12
N TRP A 49 3.12 0.67 -2.55
CA TRP A 49 1.76 0.38 -2.12
C TRP A 49 1.74 -1.00 -1.46
N PHE A 50 0.80 -1.22 -0.54
CA PHE A 50 0.65 -2.49 0.16
C PHE A 50 -0.69 -2.54 0.88
N PHE A 51 -1.03 -3.72 1.38
CA PHE A 51 -2.12 -3.85 2.34
C PHE A 51 -1.57 -3.84 3.76
N THR A 52 -2.34 -3.29 4.67
CA THR A 52 -2.05 -3.33 6.11
C THR A 52 -3.16 -4.05 6.86
N HIS A 53 -2.77 -4.73 7.92
CA HIS A 53 -3.70 -5.38 8.85
C HIS A 53 -3.17 -5.24 10.27
N ILE A 54 -4.06 -4.90 11.20
CA ILE A 54 -3.71 -4.80 12.61
C ILE A 54 -4.37 -5.95 13.35
N LYS A 55 -3.59 -6.61 14.18
CA LYS A 55 -4.08 -7.63 15.12
C LYS A 55 -3.22 -7.61 16.38
N ASN A 56 -3.85 -7.50 17.56
CA ASN A 56 -3.15 -7.48 18.83
C ASN A 56 -2.06 -6.40 18.91
N LYS A 57 -2.34 -5.20 18.37
CA LYS A 57 -1.40 -4.06 18.29
C LYS A 57 -0.15 -4.33 17.44
N GLU A 58 -0.14 -5.40 16.69
CA GLU A 58 0.89 -5.67 15.69
C GLU A 58 0.40 -5.24 14.31
N VAL A 59 1.30 -4.73 13.48
CA VAL A 59 1.00 -4.33 12.12
C VAL A 59 1.59 -5.34 11.16
N SER A 60 0.76 -5.90 10.28
CA SER A 60 1.20 -6.74 9.17
C SER A 60 1.12 -5.95 7.87
N ILE A 61 2.16 -6.01 7.06
CA ILE A 61 2.22 -5.40 5.74
C ILE A 61 2.33 -6.53 4.71
N TYR A 62 1.43 -6.49 3.72
CA TYR A 62 1.33 -7.49 2.66
C TYR A 62 1.68 -6.87 1.31
N GLN A 63 2.66 -7.45 0.66
CA GLN A 63 3.07 -7.13 -0.70
C GLN A 63 3.82 -8.34 -1.26
N GLU A 64 4.18 -8.31 -2.52
CA GLU A 64 5.00 -9.34 -3.14
C GLU A 64 6.28 -9.57 -2.33
N SER A 65 6.67 -10.85 -2.19
CA SER A 65 7.77 -11.25 -1.29
C SER A 65 9.07 -10.48 -1.53
N ASN A 66 9.44 -10.25 -2.78
CA ASN A 66 10.66 -9.49 -3.12
C ASN A 66 10.55 -7.99 -2.86
N GLU A 67 9.36 -7.45 -2.65
CA GLU A 67 9.17 -6.04 -2.31
C GLU A 67 9.25 -5.79 -0.80
N LEU A 68 9.03 -6.80 0.02
CA LEU A 68 8.95 -6.63 1.48
C LEU A 68 10.23 -6.08 2.10
N GLU A 69 11.41 -6.53 1.64
CA GLU A 69 12.68 -6.01 2.14
C GLU A 69 12.89 -4.54 1.77
N LYS A 70 12.46 -4.14 0.59
CA LYS A 70 12.54 -2.73 0.15
C LYS A 70 11.62 -1.85 0.98
N ILE A 71 10.42 -2.33 1.30
CA ILE A 71 9.50 -1.63 2.20
C ILE A 71 10.12 -1.52 3.59
N LEU A 72 10.67 -2.61 4.12
CA LEU A 72 11.35 -2.61 5.40
C LEU A 72 12.49 -1.59 5.44
N ASP A 73 13.35 -1.58 4.43
CA ASP A 73 14.47 -0.64 4.35
C ASP A 73 13.97 0.81 4.35
N SER A 74 12.89 1.10 3.63
CA SER A 74 12.29 2.43 3.59
C SER A 74 11.74 2.86 4.95
N LEU A 75 11.09 1.95 5.68
CA LEU A 75 10.59 2.23 7.03
C LEU A 75 11.73 2.41 8.03
N MET A 76 12.77 1.61 7.93
CA MET A 76 13.92 1.65 8.86
C MET A 76 14.66 2.98 8.85
N GLN A 77 14.60 3.74 7.75
CA GLN A 77 15.19 5.08 7.68
C GLN A 77 14.60 6.04 8.74
N TYR A 78 13.38 5.78 9.18
CA TYR A 78 12.66 6.62 10.14
C TYR A 78 12.57 5.99 11.53
N ALA A 79 13.14 4.80 11.73
CA ALA A 79 13.02 4.03 12.98
C ALA A 79 14.05 4.45 14.03
N ILE A 80 14.16 5.74 14.30
CA ILE A 80 15.08 6.29 15.32
C ILE A 80 14.33 6.36 16.65
N ARG A 81 14.88 5.72 17.69
CA ARG A 81 14.33 5.72 19.05
C ARG A 81 12.90 5.20 19.15
N VAL A 82 12.55 4.22 18.32
CA VAL A 82 11.27 3.53 18.39
C VAL A 82 11.45 2.12 18.95
N GLU A 83 10.53 1.72 19.83
CA GLU A 83 10.51 0.38 20.40
C GLU A 83 9.69 -0.54 19.50
N CYS A 84 10.31 -0.97 18.42
CA CYS A 84 9.70 -1.86 17.42
C CYS A 84 10.67 -2.95 17.01
N ASP A 85 10.11 -4.15 16.79
CA ASP A 85 10.78 -5.25 16.11
C ASP A 85 10.18 -5.40 14.72
N PHE A 86 11.04 -5.54 13.72
CA PHE A 86 10.67 -5.71 12.32
C PHE A 86 11.06 -7.12 11.88
N LEU A 87 10.10 -7.85 11.32
CA LEU A 87 10.29 -9.26 11.02
C LEU A 87 9.54 -9.62 9.74
N ILE A 88 10.25 -10.24 8.77
CA ILE A 88 9.62 -10.85 7.62
C ILE A 88 9.34 -12.31 7.99
N GLU A 89 8.07 -12.66 8.11
CA GLU A 89 7.61 -13.99 8.51
C GLU A 89 7.07 -14.78 7.33
N LYS A 90 7.29 -16.09 7.35
CA LYS A 90 6.59 -17.00 6.45
C LYS A 90 5.16 -17.20 6.95
N VAL A 91 4.22 -17.11 6.02
CA VAL A 91 2.81 -17.31 6.29
C VAL A 91 2.19 -18.14 5.15
N ASN A 92 1.01 -18.69 5.38
CA ASN A 92 0.19 -19.35 4.37
C ASN A 92 -1.19 -18.73 4.44
N GLN A 93 -1.34 -17.63 3.72
CA GLN A 93 -2.57 -16.82 3.75
C GLN A 93 -2.99 -16.47 2.33
N SER A 94 -4.23 -16.02 2.18
CA SER A 94 -4.70 -15.44 0.92
C SER A 94 -5.51 -14.20 1.21
N LEU A 95 -5.35 -13.19 0.37
CA LEU A 95 -6.19 -12.01 0.33
C LEU A 95 -7.23 -12.19 -0.75
N ILE A 96 -8.49 -11.95 -0.41
CA ILE A 96 -9.61 -12.11 -1.33
C ILE A 96 -10.36 -10.79 -1.39
N GLY A 97 -10.48 -10.23 -2.55
CA GLY A 97 -11.29 -9.04 -2.77
C GLY A 97 -10.70 -8.05 -3.76
N LYS A 98 -11.54 -7.13 -4.17
CA LYS A 98 -11.25 -6.10 -5.16
C LYS A 98 -11.19 -4.75 -4.47
N ILE A 99 -10.23 -3.92 -4.86
CA ILE A 99 -10.14 -2.55 -4.37
C ILE A 99 -11.42 -1.79 -4.75
N GLY A 100 -11.92 -0.99 -3.81
CA GLY A 100 -13.10 -0.16 -4.02
C GLY A 100 -14.44 -0.85 -3.79
N ASN A 101 -14.47 -2.16 -3.67
CA ASN A 101 -15.63 -2.90 -3.23
C ASN A 101 -15.43 -3.32 -1.78
N SER A 102 -16.51 -3.34 -1.02
CA SER A 102 -16.52 -3.68 0.40
C SER A 102 -15.69 -4.93 0.71
N GLU A 103 -14.95 -4.86 1.78
CA GLU A 103 -14.27 -5.95 2.48
C GLU A 103 -13.33 -6.83 1.64
N ILE A 104 -12.08 -6.44 1.64
CA ILE A 104 -11.01 -7.38 1.34
C ILE A 104 -10.83 -8.26 2.57
N LYS A 105 -10.82 -9.59 2.36
CA LYS A 105 -10.71 -10.58 3.43
C LYS A 105 -9.37 -11.27 3.38
N ILE A 106 -8.89 -11.68 4.55
CA ILE A 106 -7.72 -12.53 4.67
C ILE A 106 -8.16 -13.90 5.20
N VAL A 107 -7.65 -14.96 4.59
CA VAL A 107 -7.89 -16.32 5.03
C VAL A 107 -6.56 -17.03 5.28
N ASP A 108 -6.54 -17.95 6.24
CA ASP A 108 -5.32 -18.65 6.68
C ASP A 108 -5.07 -19.92 5.87
N LYS A 109 -5.14 -19.81 4.55
CA LYS A 109 -4.84 -20.91 3.62
C LYS A 109 -4.46 -20.36 2.25
N ILE A 110 -3.70 -21.14 1.49
CA ILE A 110 -3.39 -20.86 0.10
C ILE A 110 -4.56 -21.35 -0.77
N LEU A 111 -4.90 -20.58 -1.80
CA LEU A 111 -6.00 -20.86 -2.71
C LEU A 111 -5.48 -21.13 -4.13
N ASP A 112 -6.17 -22.02 -4.86
CA ASP A 112 -5.75 -22.44 -6.19
C ASP A 112 -6.00 -21.39 -7.28
N ASP A 113 -7.00 -20.53 -7.09
CA ASP A 113 -7.42 -19.54 -8.09
C ASP A 113 -6.66 -18.21 -8.00
N ALA A 114 -5.58 -18.16 -7.23
CA ALA A 114 -4.83 -16.94 -7.02
C ALA A 114 -4.16 -16.45 -8.31
N VAL A 115 -4.10 -15.15 -8.47
CA VAL A 115 -3.34 -14.49 -9.54
C VAL A 115 -2.02 -13.96 -8.98
N SER A 116 -1.11 -13.59 -9.87
CA SER A 116 0.11 -12.89 -9.47
C SER A 116 -0.19 -11.47 -9.00
N TRP A 117 0.72 -10.88 -8.25
CA TRP A 117 0.62 -9.48 -7.85
C TRP A 117 0.52 -8.54 -9.05
N GLU A 118 1.29 -8.82 -10.10
CA GLU A 118 1.23 -8.02 -11.34
C GLU A 118 -0.16 -8.06 -11.98
N VAL A 119 -0.77 -9.25 -12.08
CA VAL A 119 -2.11 -9.39 -12.63
C VAL A 119 -3.15 -8.69 -11.75
N TYR A 120 -3.02 -8.81 -10.43
CA TYR A 120 -3.90 -8.12 -9.48
C TYR A 120 -3.81 -6.59 -9.65
N GLU A 121 -2.62 -6.06 -9.80
CA GLU A 121 -2.39 -4.63 -10.05
C GLU A 121 -3.06 -4.17 -11.34
N ILE A 122 -2.93 -4.93 -12.41
CA ILE A 122 -3.56 -4.60 -13.70
C ILE A 122 -5.09 -4.63 -13.58
N ILE A 123 -5.65 -5.69 -13.00
CA ILE A 123 -7.10 -5.85 -12.83
C ILE A 123 -7.69 -4.72 -11.99
N ASN A 124 -7.00 -4.32 -10.93
CA ASN A 124 -7.46 -3.29 -10.00
C ASN A 124 -6.98 -1.89 -10.33
N GLU A 125 -6.19 -1.71 -11.41
CA GLU A 125 -5.59 -0.42 -11.78
C GLU A 125 -4.79 0.23 -10.66
N ILE A 126 -4.00 -0.59 -9.98
CA ILE A 126 -3.04 -0.14 -8.96
C ILE A 126 -1.69 -0.02 -9.66
N PRO A 127 -0.89 1.04 -9.37
CA PRO A 127 0.36 1.24 -10.08
C PRO A 127 1.37 0.12 -9.82
N SER A 128 1.93 -0.42 -10.90
CA SER A 128 3.03 -1.38 -10.84
C SER A 128 4.34 -0.71 -10.40
N ARG A 129 5.33 -1.51 -10.03
CA ARG A 129 6.66 -1.00 -9.70
C ARG A 129 7.26 -0.16 -10.83
N LYS A 130 7.05 -0.56 -12.06
CA LYS A 130 7.53 0.19 -13.23
C LYS A 130 6.95 1.61 -13.27
N ILE A 131 5.65 1.74 -13.10
CA ILE A 131 4.97 3.04 -13.09
C ILE A 131 5.41 3.88 -11.89
N ILE A 132 5.51 3.28 -10.72
CA ILE A 132 5.99 3.96 -9.51
C ILE A 132 7.42 4.50 -9.71
N ASN A 133 8.29 3.72 -10.33
CA ASN A 133 9.67 4.13 -10.59
C ASN A 133 9.78 5.29 -11.58
N GLU A 134 8.80 5.46 -12.46
CA GLU A 134 8.73 6.60 -13.38
C GLU A 134 8.30 7.90 -12.68
N GLY A 135 7.77 7.81 -11.47
CA GLY A 135 7.28 8.93 -10.68
C GLY A 135 5.77 9.12 -10.82
N LEU A 136 5.06 8.92 -9.72
CA LEU A 136 3.59 8.94 -9.69
C LEU A 136 3.11 9.57 -8.40
N LEU A 137 2.14 10.49 -8.54
CA LEU A 137 1.47 11.10 -7.41
C LEU A 137 0.17 10.35 -7.07
N PRO A 138 -0.25 10.32 -5.80
CA PRO A 138 -1.49 9.63 -5.42
C PRO A 138 -2.73 10.08 -6.18
N ASN A 139 -2.84 11.38 -6.50
CA ASN A 139 -3.98 11.93 -7.23
C ASN A 139 -3.99 11.57 -8.72
N GLU A 140 -2.93 10.96 -9.21
CA GLU A 140 -2.85 10.44 -10.57
C GLU A 140 -3.38 9.00 -10.68
N THR A 141 -3.88 8.45 -9.58
CA THR A 141 -4.57 7.16 -9.52
C THR A 141 -6.04 7.37 -9.20
N LYS A 142 -6.90 6.45 -9.62
CA LYS A 142 -8.32 6.52 -9.27
C LYS A 142 -8.62 6.17 -7.81
N TRP A 143 -7.63 5.67 -7.08
CA TRP A 143 -7.79 5.16 -5.73
C TRP A 143 -7.32 6.12 -4.64
N LEU A 144 -7.23 7.40 -4.93
CA LEU A 144 -6.74 8.39 -3.96
C LEU A 144 -7.45 8.26 -2.61
N ASP A 145 -8.78 8.26 -2.61
CA ASP A 145 -9.56 8.25 -1.37
C ASP A 145 -9.55 6.89 -0.66
N ASP A 146 -9.27 5.81 -1.38
CA ASP A 146 -9.19 4.46 -0.79
C ASP A 146 -7.85 4.21 -0.11
N PHE A 147 -6.77 4.80 -0.64
CA PHE A 147 -5.39 4.58 -0.18
C PHE A 147 -4.88 5.67 0.76
N VAL A 148 -5.50 6.85 0.74
CA VAL A 148 -5.03 8.01 1.52
C VAL A 148 -6.16 8.55 2.37
N ASP A 149 -5.92 8.65 3.68
CA ASP A 149 -6.82 9.32 4.61
C ASP A 149 -6.24 10.71 4.93
N PHE A 150 -6.78 11.74 4.31
CA PHE A 150 -6.32 13.11 4.53
C PHE A 150 -6.75 13.69 5.88
N GLU A 151 -7.65 13.04 6.59
CA GLU A 151 -8.14 13.47 7.89
C GLU A 151 -7.39 12.85 9.07
N LYS A 152 -6.52 11.87 8.79
CA LYS A 152 -5.66 11.30 9.84
C LYS A 152 -4.56 12.29 10.25
N GLY A 153 -3.84 11.98 11.33
CA GLY A 153 -2.67 12.72 11.74
C GLY A 153 -1.57 12.76 10.68
N CYS A 154 -0.51 13.49 10.96
CA CYS A 154 0.60 13.66 10.01
C CYS A 154 1.23 12.34 9.61
N PHE A 155 1.60 12.24 8.33
CA PHE A 155 2.35 11.11 7.79
C PHE A 155 3.34 11.58 6.74
N LEU A 156 4.30 10.73 6.41
CA LEU A 156 5.36 11.06 5.46
C LEU A 156 4.80 11.46 4.09
N GLY A 157 5.21 12.63 3.59
CA GLY A 157 4.78 13.14 2.29
C GLY A 157 3.41 13.78 2.25
N GLN A 158 2.70 13.83 3.39
CA GLN A 158 1.34 14.35 3.49
C GLN A 158 1.21 15.80 3.00
N GLU A 159 2.13 16.65 3.35
CA GLU A 159 2.06 18.07 2.98
C GLU A 159 1.99 18.24 1.46
N GLN A 160 2.85 17.57 0.72
CA GLN A 160 2.86 17.64 -0.73
C GLN A 160 1.62 16.98 -1.34
N ALA A 161 1.22 15.83 -0.84
CA ALA A 161 0.01 15.14 -1.30
C ALA A 161 -1.24 16.00 -1.08
N SER A 162 -1.36 16.67 0.07
CA SER A 162 -2.48 17.58 0.38
C SER A 162 -2.50 18.78 -0.55
N ARG A 163 -1.36 19.41 -0.79
CA ARG A 163 -1.25 20.55 -1.72
C ARG A 163 -1.75 20.18 -3.10
N ILE A 164 -1.36 19.03 -3.60
CA ILE A 164 -1.74 18.57 -4.93
C ILE A 164 -3.24 18.28 -4.99
N LYS A 165 -3.82 17.67 -3.96
CA LYS A 165 -5.26 17.42 -3.87
C LYS A 165 -6.07 18.72 -4.00
N TYR A 166 -5.63 19.80 -3.37
CA TYR A 166 -6.36 21.08 -3.32
C TYR A 166 -6.04 22.05 -4.46
N ARG A 167 -5.03 21.72 -5.31
CA ARG A 167 -4.63 22.57 -6.44
C ARG A 167 -5.42 22.34 -7.73
N GLY A 168 -6.34 21.37 -7.74
CA GLY A 168 -7.15 21.03 -8.89
C GLY A 168 -6.92 19.63 -9.43
N ASN A 169 -7.44 19.36 -10.61
CA ASN A 169 -7.38 18.05 -11.22
C ASN A 169 -5.97 17.69 -11.70
N PRO A 170 -5.59 16.42 -11.65
CA PRO A 170 -4.32 15.97 -12.19
C PRO A 170 -4.27 16.19 -13.72
N ARG A 171 -3.07 16.36 -14.25
CA ARG A 171 -2.87 16.52 -15.70
C ARG A 171 -2.77 15.21 -16.44
N ARG A 172 -2.58 14.14 -15.72
CA ARG A 172 -2.45 12.78 -16.26
C ARG A 172 -3.00 11.78 -15.24
N VAL A 173 -3.34 10.62 -15.74
CA VAL A 173 -3.92 9.57 -14.91
C VAL A 173 -3.40 8.21 -15.34
N LEU A 174 -3.25 7.29 -14.38
CA LEU A 174 -2.90 5.91 -14.64
C LEU A 174 -4.08 5.19 -15.32
N ILE A 175 -3.82 4.57 -16.45
CA ILE A 175 -4.78 3.76 -17.17
C ILE A 175 -4.18 2.40 -17.55
N THR A 176 -5.07 1.47 -17.90
CA THR A 176 -4.69 0.24 -18.58
C THR A 176 -5.07 0.39 -20.05
N ASN A 177 -4.11 0.27 -20.97
CA ASN A 177 -4.33 0.46 -22.40
C ASN A 177 -4.98 -0.77 -23.05
N GLU A 178 -5.22 -0.69 -24.36
CA GLU A 178 -5.85 -1.77 -25.15
C GLU A 178 -5.06 -3.09 -25.11
N ASN A 179 -3.75 -3.04 -24.89
CA ASN A 179 -2.88 -4.19 -24.80
C ASN A 179 -2.80 -4.78 -23.40
N GLY A 180 -3.58 -4.27 -22.44
CA GLY A 180 -3.55 -4.71 -21.06
C GLY A 180 -2.33 -4.22 -20.28
N LEU A 181 -1.64 -3.20 -20.76
CA LEU A 181 -0.47 -2.61 -20.11
C LEU A 181 -0.82 -1.29 -19.42
N GLN A 182 -0.16 -1.03 -18.31
CA GLN A 182 -0.32 0.24 -17.61
C GLN A 182 0.48 1.35 -18.27
N GLU A 183 -0.13 2.52 -18.35
CA GLU A 183 0.53 3.73 -18.84
C GLU A 183 -0.08 4.98 -18.22
N MET A 184 0.65 6.09 -18.28
CA MET A 184 0.16 7.40 -17.85
C MET A 184 -0.43 8.11 -19.07
N SER A 185 -1.70 8.49 -18.99
CA SER A 185 -2.41 9.19 -20.05
C SER A 185 -2.67 10.64 -19.65
N LYS A 186 -2.45 11.57 -20.58
CA LYS A 186 -2.82 12.98 -20.38
C LYS A 186 -4.35 13.12 -20.35
N ILE A 187 -4.80 13.96 -19.47
CA ILE A 187 -6.22 14.32 -19.35
C ILE A 187 -6.48 15.57 -20.17
#